data_513106868f54dc49612995eb9ed0cf89
#
_entry.id   513106868f54dc49612995eb9ed0cf89
#
_cell.length_a   1.000
_cell.length_b   1.000
_cell.length_c   1.000
_cell.angle_alpha   90.00
_cell.angle_beta   90.00
_cell.angle_gamma   90.00
#
_symmetry.space_group_name_H-M   'P 1'
#
loop_
_entity.id
_entity.type
_entity.pdbx_description
1 polymer ?
#
loop_
_entity_poly.entity_id
_entity_poly.type
_entity_poly.pdbx_seq_one_letter_code
_entity_poly.pdbx_strand_id
1 'polypeptide(L)'
;MKQRSGWKVMARLIGLVKPLSGYMALAILLGLVGHLCAAFITILGGYGVLTALQFQVPFGLTAIFAAMVVFALLRGFLRYGEQACNHFIAFKLLALLRDRVFQALRRLCPAKLEGRDKGDLISVITSDIELLEVFYAHTISPAAIAFLFTVILCLFIGSFHWVLGVIALAAYLTVGVVIPLLTSRRSGDNGLRFRTQSGELSSFVLDSLRGLSELLQYGQGKKRLSQMNEKTDALSGEEEKMKRTAGGNLAVTNTVVLAFDLIMLLVSAWLYQEGAVGFDGVLLPTLALFSSFGPVIALAALGSTLQNTFAAGNRVLDILEETPVVEEIHGKPEISFSGADAQNVSFSYGGETILSQVSVTVPEHAVVGIVGRSGSGKSTLLKLLMRFWQVQEGTVALSGKSVEKINTANLREMESFVTQETHLFHDSIKNNLRIAKLDATQAEIETACQKASVHDFIMGLPKGYDTPVGELGDTLSGGERQRLGLARAFLHDAPFLLLDEPTSNLDSLNEGVILKSLGEERSGKTVVLVSHRQSTMRVADTVYSVEYGRMS
;
A
#
# COMPACT_ATOMS: atom_id res chain seq x y z
N MET A 1 12.61 -0.97 9.94
CA MET A 1 11.53 0.05 9.86
C MET A 1 11.85 1.19 10.83
N LYS A 2 11.90 2.44 10.36
CA LYS A 2 12.05 3.61 11.24
C LYS A 2 10.73 3.82 12.00
N GLN A 3 10.70 3.59 13.30
CA GLN A 3 9.53 3.87 14.13
C GLN A 3 9.37 5.40 14.27
N ARG A 4 8.49 5.99 13.45
CA ARG A 4 8.14 7.40 13.55
C ARG A 4 7.12 7.59 14.67
N SER A 5 7.19 8.70 15.40
CA SER A 5 6.11 9.03 16.36
C SER A 5 4.79 9.26 15.60
N GLY A 6 3.65 8.88 16.19
CA GLY A 6 2.33 9.06 15.57
C GLY A 6 2.07 10.50 15.09
N TRP A 7 2.57 11.51 15.81
CA TRP A 7 2.51 12.91 15.41
C TRP A 7 3.26 13.22 14.10
N LYS A 8 4.43 12.60 13.90
CA LYS A 8 5.19 12.78 12.64
C LYS A 8 4.47 12.12 11.47
N VAL A 9 3.90 10.92 11.69
CA VAL A 9 3.08 10.23 10.68
C VAL A 9 1.88 11.10 10.31
N MET A 10 1.13 11.60 11.32
CA MET A 10 -0.03 12.44 11.13
C MET A 10 0.30 13.73 10.35
N ALA A 11 1.36 14.44 10.72
CA ALA A 11 1.77 15.66 10.03
C ALA A 11 2.12 15.40 8.55
N ARG A 12 2.80 14.27 8.24
CA ARG A 12 3.11 13.88 6.87
C ARG A 12 1.86 13.53 6.07
N LEU A 13 0.94 12.75 6.66
CA LEU A 13 -0.32 12.39 6.02
C LEU A 13 -1.20 13.61 5.74
N ILE A 14 -1.29 14.57 6.69
CA ILE A 14 -2.00 15.85 6.48
C ILE A 14 -1.37 16.63 5.31
N GLY A 15 -0.05 16.62 5.19
CA GLY A 15 0.65 17.27 4.08
C GLY A 15 0.25 16.74 2.70
N LEU A 16 -0.18 15.49 2.61
CA LEU A 16 -0.66 14.89 1.36
C LEU A 16 -2.05 15.40 0.93
N VAL A 17 -2.83 15.98 1.86
CA VAL A 17 -4.15 16.57 1.57
C VAL A 17 -4.04 17.93 0.86
N LYS A 18 -2.88 18.56 0.85
CA LYS A 18 -2.69 19.90 0.29
C LYS A 18 -3.37 20.15 -1.06
N PRO A 19 -3.35 19.22 -2.04
CA PRO A 19 -4.04 19.41 -3.33
C PRO A 19 -5.58 19.49 -3.22
N LEU A 20 -6.16 18.96 -2.13
CA LEU A 20 -7.60 18.88 -1.89
C LEU A 20 -8.06 19.78 -0.72
N SER A 21 -7.21 20.72 -0.31
CA SER A 21 -7.48 21.62 0.84
C SER A 21 -8.77 22.42 0.70
N GLY A 22 -9.17 22.82 -0.52
CA GLY A 22 -10.42 23.50 -0.78
C GLY A 22 -11.67 22.66 -0.44
N TYR A 23 -11.64 21.37 -0.85
CA TYR A 23 -12.71 20.43 -0.50
C TYR A 23 -12.75 20.13 1.00
N MET A 24 -11.58 20.07 1.64
CA MET A 24 -11.47 19.89 3.10
C MET A 24 -12.08 21.08 3.85
N ALA A 25 -11.76 22.30 3.45
CA ALA A 25 -12.35 23.51 4.03
C ALA A 25 -13.87 23.55 3.84
N LEU A 26 -14.36 23.16 2.65
CA LEU A 26 -15.79 23.05 2.37
C LEU A 26 -16.47 21.99 3.27
N ALA A 27 -15.87 20.81 3.41
CA ALA A 27 -16.39 19.76 4.29
C ALA A 27 -16.49 20.23 5.76
N ILE A 28 -15.44 20.91 6.25
CA ILE A 28 -15.42 21.47 7.61
C ILE A 28 -16.53 22.53 7.78
N LEU A 29 -16.72 23.42 6.81
CA LEU A 29 -17.75 24.45 6.86
C LEU A 29 -19.16 23.83 6.86
N LEU A 30 -19.43 22.91 5.92
CA LEU A 30 -20.73 22.23 5.82
C LEU A 30 -21.03 21.42 7.08
N GLY A 31 -20.05 20.70 7.62
CA GLY A 31 -20.18 19.93 8.84
C GLY A 31 -20.42 20.82 10.07
N LEU A 32 -19.66 21.91 10.20
CA LEU A 32 -19.83 22.86 11.30
C LEU A 32 -21.23 23.46 11.30
N VAL A 33 -21.68 24.01 10.16
CA VAL A 33 -23.03 24.59 10.04
C VAL A 33 -24.10 23.53 10.25
N GLY A 34 -23.93 22.31 9.73
CA GLY A 34 -24.85 21.20 9.91
C GLY A 34 -25.03 20.80 11.40
N HIS A 35 -23.92 20.74 12.15
CA HIS A 35 -23.95 20.47 13.59
C HIS A 35 -24.52 21.63 14.39
N LEU A 36 -24.24 22.88 14.01
CA LEU A 36 -24.86 24.05 14.61
C LEU A 36 -26.39 24.04 14.39
N CYS A 37 -26.85 23.78 13.17
CA CYS A 37 -28.29 23.62 12.91
C CYS A 37 -28.94 22.58 13.85
N ALA A 38 -28.24 21.43 14.05
CA ALA A 38 -28.73 20.38 14.94
C ALA A 38 -28.87 20.85 16.40
N ALA A 39 -27.86 21.52 16.94
CA ALA A 39 -27.89 22.04 18.30
C ALA A 39 -28.92 23.18 18.47
N PHE A 40 -28.97 24.09 17.49
CA PHE A 40 -29.91 25.22 17.55
C PHE A 40 -31.36 24.83 17.34
N ILE A 41 -31.70 23.70 16.72
CA ILE A 41 -33.07 23.15 16.72
C ILE A 41 -33.52 22.91 18.17
N THR A 42 -32.71 22.29 19.00
CA THR A 42 -33.02 22.01 20.41
C THR A 42 -33.08 23.30 21.24
N ILE A 43 -32.15 24.23 21.03
CA ILE A 43 -32.11 25.53 21.69
C ILE A 43 -33.35 26.37 21.33
N LEU A 44 -33.74 26.39 20.04
CA LEU A 44 -34.97 27.06 19.60
C LEU A 44 -36.24 26.42 20.21
N GLY A 45 -36.22 25.08 20.38
CA GLY A 45 -37.26 24.39 21.14
C GLY A 45 -37.36 24.92 22.57
N GLY A 46 -36.21 25.16 23.23
CA GLY A 46 -36.15 25.82 24.54
C GLY A 46 -36.75 27.23 24.54
N TYR A 47 -36.41 28.04 23.54
CA TYR A 47 -37.05 29.36 23.36
C TYR A 47 -38.56 29.26 23.15
N GLY A 48 -39.01 28.22 22.42
CA GLY A 48 -40.45 27.94 22.26
C GLY A 48 -41.15 27.64 23.60
N VAL A 49 -40.50 26.87 24.48
CA VAL A 49 -41.01 26.60 25.84
C VAL A 49 -41.06 27.90 26.67
N LEU A 50 -39.99 28.71 26.63
CA LEU A 50 -39.99 30.02 27.33
C LEU A 50 -41.13 30.93 26.85
N THR A 51 -41.38 30.99 25.53
CA THR A 51 -42.50 31.75 24.96
C THR A 51 -43.84 31.24 25.46
N ALA A 52 -44.02 29.91 25.50
CA ALA A 52 -45.26 29.30 26.00
C ALA A 52 -45.50 29.57 27.51
N LEU A 53 -44.42 29.70 28.28
CA LEU A 53 -44.43 30.07 29.68
C LEU A 53 -44.52 31.59 29.91
N GLN A 54 -44.74 32.39 28.85
CA GLN A 54 -44.90 33.84 28.85
C GLN A 54 -43.62 34.62 29.30
N PHE A 55 -42.45 34.02 29.23
CA PHE A 55 -41.19 34.77 29.38
C PHE A 55 -40.96 35.68 28.17
N GLN A 56 -40.33 36.83 28.40
CA GLN A 56 -39.94 37.72 27.31
C GLN A 56 -38.77 37.10 26.52
N VAL A 57 -39.04 36.77 25.27
CA VAL A 57 -38.04 36.25 24.34
C VAL A 57 -37.98 37.11 23.08
N PRO A 58 -36.83 37.21 22.41
CA PRO A 58 -36.65 38.09 21.25
C PRO A 58 -37.44 37.65 20.00
N PHE A 59 -37.99 36.43 19.98
CA PHE A 59 -38.60 35.81 18.79
C PHE A 59 -40.05 35.36 19.09
N GLY A 60 -40.95 35.62 18.15
CA GLY A 60 -42.30 35.06 18.21
C GLY A 60 -42.36 33.57 17.90
N LEU A 61 -43.35 32.87 18.44
CA LEU A 61 -43.50 31.40 18.33
C LEU A 61 -43.48 30.91 16.86
N THR A 62 -44.15 31.64 15.97
CA THR A 62 -44.17 31.30 14.53
C THR A 62 -42.76 31.36 13.90
N ALA A 63 -41.97 32.37 14.28
CA ALA A 63 -40.59 32.51 13.78
C ALA A 63 -39.71 31.37 14.31
N ILE A 64 -39.88 30.95 15.58
CA ILE A 64 -39.15 29.83 16.18
C ILE A 64 -39.45 28.54 15.41
N PHE A 65 -40.72 28.19 15.19
CA PHE A 65 -41.09 26.98 14.45
C PHE A 65 -40.62 27.03 12.99
N ALA A 66 -40.74 28.18 12.31
CA ALA A 66 -40.23 28.34 10.95
C ALA A 66 -38.73 28.12 10.89
N ALA A 67 -37.96 28.70 11.83
CA ALA A 67 -36.49 28.51 11.91
C ALA A 67 -36.11 27.04 12.19
N MET A 68 -36.84 26.35 13.09
CA MET A 68 -36.63 24.92 13.36
C MET A 68 -36.83 24.07 12.11
N VAL A 69 -37.89 24.31 11.32
CA VAL A 69 -38.13 23.60 10.06
C VAL A 69 -37.03 23.87 9.06
N VAL A 70 -36.61 25.14 8.89
CA VAL A 70 -35.51 25.51 8.00
C VAL A 70 -34.20 24.81 8.41
N PHE A 71 -33.87 24.85 9.71
CA PHE A 71 -32.64 24.19 10.20
C PHE A 71 -32.71 22.66 10.06
N ALA A 72 -33.86 22.04 10.25
CA ALA A 72 -34.03 20.61 10.07
C ALA A 72 -33.81 20.19 8.61
N LEU A 73 -34.36 20.93 7.64
CA LEU A 73 -34.15 20.68 6.22
C LEU A 73 -32.71 20.95 5.82
N LEU A 74 -32.15 22.10 6.22
CA LEU A 74 -30.78 22.51 5.90
C LEU A 74 -29.75 21.52 6.43
N ARG A 75 -29.93 21.02 7.67
CA ARG A 75 -29.08 20.01 8.28
C ARG A 75 -28.93 18.76 7.39
N GLY A 76 -30.01 18.29 6.77
CA GLY A 76 -30.01 17.12 5.90
C GLY A 76 -29.09 17.35 4.69
N PHE A 77 -29.25 18.46 3.98
CA PHE A 77 -28.43 18.82 2.83
C PHE A 77 -26.96 19.07 3.20
N LEU A 78 -26.72 19.79 4.29
CA LEU A 78 -25.37 20.07 4.79
C LEU A 78 -24.63 18.80 5.17
N ARG A 79 -25.31 17.87 5.87
CA ARG A 79 -24.73 16.59 6.26
C ARG A 79 -24.41 15.72 5.06
N TYR A 80 -25.29 15.69 4.04
CA TYR A 80 -25.02 15.01 2.80
C TYR A 80 -23.79 15.61 2.07
N GLY A 81 -23.74 16.94 1.95
CA GLY A 81 -22.61 17.64 1.32
C GLY A 81 -21.29 17.41 2.06
N GLU A 82 -21.29 17.46 3.39
CA GLU A 82 -20.12 17.13 4.22
C GLU A 82 -19.61 15.71 3.93
N GLN A 83 -20.51 14.71 3.99
CA GLN A 83 -20.13 13.32 3.75
C GLN A 83 -19.64 13.11 2.32
N ALA A 84 -20.32 13.69 1.33
CA ALA A 84 -19.90 13.62 -0.06
C ALA A 84 -18.48 14.18 -0.27
N CYS A 85 -18.17 15.35 0.34
CA CYS A 85 -16.84 15.93 0.31
C CYS A 85 -15.80 15.05 1.01
N ASN A 86 -16.09 14.53 2.19
CA ASN A 86 -15.19 13.67 2.96
C ASN A 86 -14.82 12.39 2.20
N HIS A 87 -15.81 11.69 1.63
CA HIS A 87 -15.57 10.50 0.83
C HIS A 87 -14.86 10.80 -0.49
N PHE A 88 -15.21 11.91 -1.17
CA PHE A 88 -14.50 12.34 -2.36
C PHE A 88 -13.00 12.57 -2.07
N ILE A 89 -12.68 13.28 -0.98
CA ILE A 89 -11.31 13.51 -0.54
C ILE A 89 -10.62 12.18 -0.27
N ALA A 90 -11.24 11.29 0.50
CA ALA A 90 -10.69 10.00 0.85
C ALA A 90 -10.36 9.17 -0.39
N PHE A 91 -11.32 8.93 -1.28
CA PHE A 91 -11.09 8.12 -2.49
C PHE A 91 -10.06 8.75 -3.44
N LYS A 92 -10.06 10.08 -3.58
CA LYS A 92 -9.07 10.76 -4.40
C LYS A 92 -7.66 10.64 -3.82
N LEU A 93 -7.53 10.74 -2.50
CA LEU A 93 -6.24 10.55 -1.82
C LEU A 93 -5.77 9.10 -1.86
N LEU A 94 -6.66 8.12 -1.71
CA LEU A 94 -6.32 6.71 -1.85
C LEU A 94 -5.76 6.41 -3.25
N ALA A 95 -6.42 6.94 -4.30
CA ALA A 95 -5.93 6.81 -5.67
C ALA A 95 -4.54 7.45 -5.86
N LEU A 96 -4.34 8.67 -5.33
CA LEU A 96 -3.04 9.36 -5.35
C LEU A 96 -1.96 8.59 -4.57
N LEU A 97 -2.30 8.01 -3.44
CA LEU A 97 -1.37 7.22 -2.65
C LEU A 97 -0.98 5.93 -3.36
N ARG A 98 -1.95 5.21 -3.94
CA ARG A 98 -1.67 4.01 -4.74
C ARG A 98 -0.74 4.32 -5.90
N ASP A 99 -1.00 5.39 -6.63
CA ASP A 99 -0.14 5.83 -7.72
C ASP A 99 1.29 6.16 -7.24
N ARG A 100 1.43 6.95 -6.17
CA ARG A 100 2.75 7.29 -5.59
C ARG A 100 3.50 6.08 -5.07
N VAL A 101 2.81 5.16 -4.39
CA VAL A 101 3.43 3.93 -3.89
C VAL A 101 3.86 3.05 -5.06
N PHE A 102 3.05 2.94 -6.11
CA PHE A 102 3.43 2.20 -7.31
C PHE A 102 4.65 2.83 -8.02
N GLN A 103 4.68 4.16 -8.16
CA GLN A 103 5.84 4.88 -8.70
C GLN A 103 7.10 4.66 -7.83
N ALA A 104 6.97 4.70 -6.51
CA ALA A 104 8.07 4.43 -5.59
C ALA A 104 8.56 2.98 -5.74
N LEU A 105 7.66 1.99 -5.78
CA LEU A 105 8.02 0.59 -5.97
C LEU A 105 8.71 0.38 -7.32
N ARG A 106 8.23 0.98 -8.40
CA ARG A 106 8.88 0.91 -9.71
C ARG A 106 10.33 1.41 -9.66
N ARG A 107 10.58 2.49 -8.92
CA ARG A 107 11.93 3.04 -8.72
C ARG A 107 12.81 2.17 -7.81
N LEU A 108 12.21 1.46 -6.84
CA LEU A 108 12.92 0.62 -5.88
C LEU A 108 13.20 -0.79 -6.41
N CYS A 109 12.45 -1.24 -7.43
CA CYS A 109 12.61 -2.56 -8.04
C CYS A 109 13.74 -2.58 -9.08
N PRO A 110 14.36 -3.77 -9.33
CA PRO A 110 13.99 -5.07 -8.75
C PRO A 110 14.56 -5.34 -7.37
N ALA A 111 15.56 -4.59 -6.89
CA ALA A 111 16.25 -4.84 -5.63
C ALA A 111 15.29 -4.94 -4.42
N LYS A 112 14.21 -4.12 -4.40
CA LYS A 112 13.21 -4.13 -3.33
C LYS A 112 12.43 -5.44 -3.21
N LEU A 113 12.23 -6.14 -4.34
CA LEU A 113 11.48 -7.39 -4.38
C LEU A 113 12.32 -8.60 -3.95
N GLU A 114 13.65 -8.48 -4.01
CA GLU A 114 14.54 -9.55 -3.60
C GLU A 114 14.63 -9.66 -2.07
N GLY A 115 14.38 -10.85 -1.54
CA GLY A 115 14.42 -11.11 -0.10
C GLY A 115 13.25 -10.55 0.72
N ARG A 116 12.22 -9.98 0.09
CA ARG A 116 10.99 -9.52 0.77
C ARG A 116 9.77 -10.34 0.37
N ASP A 117 8.87 -10.49 1.32
CA ASP A 117 7.58 -11.12 1.04
C ASP A 117 6.75 -10.21 0.13
N LYS A 118 6.44 -10.72 -1.07
CA LYS A 118 5.59 -10.02 -2.06
C LYS A 118 4.18 -9.78 -1.50
N GLY A 119 3.68 -10.69 -0.66
CA GLY A 119 2.39 -10.55 0.02
C GLY A 119 2.35 -9.35 0.96
N ASP A 120 3.47 -9.06 1.65
CA ASP A 120 3.59 -7.86 2.50
C ASP A 120 3.48 -6.56 1.68
N LEU A 121 4.12 -6.49 0.52
CA LEU A 121 4.02 -5.32 -0.37
C LEU A 121 2.62 -5.14 -0.95
N ILE A 122 1.95 -6.22 -1.33
CA ILE A 122 0.55 -6.20 -1.78
C ILE A 122 -0.34 -5.68 -0.66
N SER A 123 -0.15 -6.16 0.58
CA SER A 123 -0.89 -5.70 1.76
C SER A 123 -0.75 -4.19 1.98
N VAL A 124 0.44 -3.61 1.74
CA VAL A 124 0.63 -2.15 1.84
C VAL A 124 -0.18 -1.41 0.79
N ILE A 125 -0.18 -1.87 -0.47
CA ILE A 125 -0.89 -1.21 -1.58
C ILE A 125 -2.41 -1.32 -1.43
N THR A 126 -2.91 -2.39 -0.85
CA THR A 126 -4.33 -2.65 -0.65
C THR A 126 -4.78 -2.22 0.74
N SER A 127 -4.61 -3.09 1.72
CA SER A 127 -5.19 -2.94 3.07
C SER A 127 -4.66 -1.75 3.85
N ASP A 128 -3.34 -1.46 3.79
CA ASP A 128 -2.79 -0.34 4.56
C ASP A 128 -3.23 1.00 3.99
N ILE A 129 -3.27 1.14 2.67
CA ILE A 129 -3.79 2.37 2.04
C ILE A 129 -5.27 2.55 2.38
N GLU A 130 -6.10 1.48 2.33
CA GLU A 130 -7.51 1.55 2.71
C GLU A 130 -7.72 2.01 4.16
N LEU A 131 -6.85 1.62 5.08
CA LEU A 131 -6.90 2.13 6.45
C LEU A 131 -6.67 3.63 6.58
N LEU A 132 -5.99 4.24 5.62
CA LEU A 132 -5.81 5.69 5.60
C LEU A 132 -7.09 6.42 5.22
N GLU A 133 -8.10 5.75 4.64
CA GLU A 133 -9.44 6.31 4.42
C GLU A 133 -10.03 6.81 5.74
N VAL A 134 -9.96 5.99 6.79
CA VAL A 134 -10.48 6.36 8.13
C VAL A 134 -9.82 7.66 8.62
N PHE A 135 -8.53 7.84 8.38
CA PHE A 135 -7.84 9.06 8.77
C PHE A 135 -8.34 10.28 7.99
N TYR A 136 -8.48 10.17 6.69
CA TYR A 136 -8.85 11.30 5.85
C TYR A 136 -10.33 11.67 5.94
N ALA A 137 -11.23 10.68 5.95
CA ALA A 137 -12.67 10.91 5.99
C ALA A 137 -13.21 11.15 7.40
N HIS A 138 -12.63 10.47 8.41
CA HIS A 138 -13.24 10.40 9.74
C HIS A 138 -12.38 11.00 10.85
N THR A 139 -11.18 11.53 10.56
CA THR A 139 -10.32 12.13 11.60
C THR A 139 -10.11 13.63 11.39
N ILE A 140 -9.62 14.05 10.21
CA ILE A 140 -9.17 15.44 10.00
C ILE A 140 -10.37 16.40 10.05
N SER A 141 -11.38 16.18 9.20
CA SER A 141 -12.57 17.04 9.13
C SER A 141 -13.39 16.99 10.44
N PRO A 142 -13.73 15.83 11.03
CA PRO A 142 -14.42 15.77 12.30
C PRO A 142 -13.68 16.44 13.46
N ALA A 143 -12.34 16.32 13.52
CA ALA A 143 -11.55 16.98 14.57
C ALA A 143 -11.62 18.51 14.46
N ALA A 144 -11.49 19.05 13.25
CA ALA A 144 -11.63 20.49 13.02
C ALA A 144 -13.05 20.99 13.31
N ILE A 145 -14.07 20.24 12.89
CA ILE A 145 -15.48 20.55 13.18
C ILE A 145 -15.72 20.56 14.69
N ALA A 146 -15.29 19.50 15.40
CA ALA A 146 -15.48 19.40 16.84
C ALA A 146 -14.78 20.55 17.59
N PHE A 147 -13.58 20.94 17.18
CA PHE A 147 -12.88 22.07 17.78
C PHE A 147 -13.64 23.40 17.58
N LEU A 148 -14.01 23.74 16.35
CA LEU A 148 -14.72 24.98 16.04
C LEU A 148 -16.11 25.01 16.71
N PHE A 149 -16.82 23.90 16.66
CA PHE A 149 -18.11 23.73 17.28
C PHE A 149 -18.05 23.90 18.80
N THR A 150 -17.07 23.27 19.46
CA THR A 150 -16.82 23.43 20.91
C THR A 150 -16.59 24.90 21.28
N VAL A 151 -15.76 25.62 20.54
CA VAL A 151 -15.52 27.05 20.80
C VAL A 151 -16.81 27.86 20.73
N ILE A 152 -17.60 27.65 19.67
CA ILE A 152 -18.87 28.39 19.47
C ILE A 152 -19.86 28.10 20.60
N LEU A 153 -20.03 26.82 20.95
CA LEU A 153 -20.98 26.41 21.99
C LEU A 153 -20.54 26.86 23.40
N CYS A 154 -19.23 26.80 23.70
CA CYS A 154 -18.72 27.31 24.97
C CYS A 154 -18.95 28.83 25.10
N LEU A 155 -18.77 29.59 24.02
CA LEU A 155 -19.05 31.03 24.01
C LEU A 155 -20.56 31.30 24.17
N PHE A 156 -21.41 30.54 23.48
CA PHE A 156 -22.85 30.64 23.60
C PHE A 156 -23.34 30.33 25.03
N ILE A 157 -22.93 29.20 25.60
CA ILE A 157 -23.30 28.80 26.98
C ILE A 157 -22.70 29.77 28.00
N GLY A 158 -21.43 30.19 27.77
CA GLY A 158 -20.73 31.17 28.62
C GLY A 158 -21.34 32.57 28.61
N SER A 159 -22.11 32.93 27.57
CA SER A 159 -22.81 34.22 27.51
C SER A 159 -23.93 34.38 28.56
N PHE A 160 -24.46 33.27 29.07
CA PHE A 160 -25.41 33.29 30.19
C PHE A 160 -24.70 33.46 31.54
N HIS A 161 -23.64 32.69 31.76
CA HIS A 161 -22.74 32.84 32.91
C HIS A 161 -21.41 32.12 32.64
N TRP A 162 -20.28 32.76 32.97
CA TRP A 162 -18.95 32.23 32.65
C TRP A 162 -18.66 30.82 33.24
N VAL A 163 -19.22 30.51 34.44
CA VAL A 163 -19.08 29.20 35.08
C VAL A 163 -19.70 28.10 34.21
N LEU A 164 -20.86 28.35 33.57
CA LEU A 164 -21.51 27.38 32.67
C LEU A 164 -20.68 27.11 31.44
N GLY A 165 -20.01 28.16 30.89
CA GLY A 165 -19.05 28.01 29.78
C GLY A 165 -17.84 27.15 30.15
N VAL A 166 -17.32 27.29 31.38
CA VAL A 166 -16.22 26.45 31.88
C VAL A 166 -16.66 24.99 32.06
N ILE A 167 -17.86 24.74 32.56
CA ILE A 167 -18.43 23.38 32.67
C ILE A 167 -18.57 22.75 31.28
N ALA A 168 -19.10 23.47 30.28
CA ALA A 168 -19.21 23.01 28.92
C ALA A 168 -17.84 22.68 28.32
N LEU A 169 -16.84 23.55 28.53
CA LEU A 169 -15.47 23.29 28.08
C LEU A 169 -14.87 22.03 28.73
N ALA A 170 -15.05 21.87 30.05
CA ALA A 170 -14.60 20.69 30.77
C ALA A 170 -15.28 19.41 30.26
N ALA A 171 -16.59 19.46 29.97
CA ALA A 171 -17.33 18.36 29.39
C ALA A 171 -16.78 17.95 28.01
N TYR A 172 -16.63 18.90 27.09
CA TYR A 172 -16.11 18.63 25.75
C TYR A 172 -14.67 18.14 25.76
N LEU A 173 -13.80 18.72 26.60
CA LEU A 173 -12.42 18.22 26.74
C LEU A 173 -12.37 16.81 27.33
N THR A 174 -13.23 16.52 28.31
CA THR A 174 -13.29 15.18 28.90
C THR A 174 -13.72 14.14 27.88
N VAL A 175 -14.80 14.40 27.14
CA VAL A 175 -15.35 13.47 26.14
C VAL A 175 -14.45 13.39 24.88
N GLY A 176 -13.95 14.52 24.39
CA GLY A 176 -13.22 14.61 23.12
C GLY A 176 -11.72 14.33 23.22
N VAL A 177 -11.11 14.47 24.40
CA VAL A 177 -9.66 14.32 24.57
C VAL A 177 -9.32 13.28 25.62
N VAL A 178 -9.86 13.42 26.85
CA VAL A 178 -9.46 12.53 27.96
C VAL A 178 -9.92 11.10 27.70
N ILE A 179 -11.18 10.88 27.34
CA ILE A 179 -11.71 9.53 27.06
C ILE A 179 -10.97 8.86 25.92
N PRO A 180 -10.78 9.48 24.72
CA PRO A 180 -10.01 8.87 23.62
C PRO A 180 -8.59 8.50 24.02
N LEU A 181 -7.89 9.36 24.77
CA LEU A 181 -6.53 9.08 25.23
C LEU A 181 -6.47 7.89 26.20
N LEU A 182 -7.40 7.81 27.14
CA LEU A 182 -7.50 6.68 28.07
C LEU A 182 -7.86 5.38 27.35
N THR A 183 -8.81 5.45 26.42
CA THR A 183 -9.21 4.30 25.60
C THR A 183 -8.06 3.82 24.73
N SER A 184 -7.34 4.72 24.06
CA SER A 184 -6.17 4.38 23.24
C SER A 184 -5.09 3.66 24.07
N ARG A 185 -4.82 4.15 25.30
CA ARG A 185 -3.87 3.49 26.22
C ARG A 185 -4.35 2.11 26.69
N ARG A 186 -5.65 1.95 26.94
CA ARG A 186 -6.25 0.66 27.39
C ARG A 186 -6.37 -0.34 26.27
N SER A 187 -6.67 0.10 25.05
CA SER A 187 -6.79 -0.77 23.87
C SER A 187 -5.45 -1.42 23.52
N GLY A 188 -4.31 -0.80 23.89
CA GLY A 188 -2.98 -1.33 23.64
C GLY A 188 -2.82 -1.85 22.21
N ASP A 189 -2.24 -3.06 22.07
CA ASP A 189 -1.98 -3.70 20.78
C ASP A 189 -3.12 -4.64 20.32
N ASN A 190 -4.31 -4.59 20.92
CA ASN A 190 -5.40 -5.53 20.60
C ASN A 190 -5.76 -5.51 19.10
N GLY A 191 -5.84 -4.34 18.48
CA GLY A 191 -6.11 -4.22 17.06
C GLY A 191 -5.01 -4.80 16.18
N LEU A 192 -3.74 -4.63 16.58
CA LEU A 192 -2.58 -5.22 15.89
C LEU A 192 -2.59 -6.75 16.01
N ARG A 193 -2.86 -7.29 17.21
CA ARG A 193 -2.94 -8.74 17.45
C ARG A 193 -4.06 -9.37 16.62
N PHE A 194 -5.25 -8.79 16.64
CA PHE A 194 -6.38 -9.24 15.80
C PHE A 194 -5.99 -9.32 14.33
N ARG A 195 -5.30 -8.30 13.80
CA ARG A 195 -4.85 -8.29 12.40
C ARG A 195 -3.79 -9.33 12.11
N THR A 196 -2.80 -9.47 12.99
CA THR A 196 -1.75 -10.47 12.83
C THR A 196 -2.37 -11.86 12.79
N GLN A 197 -3.26 -12.19 13.71
CA GLN A 197 -3.95 -13.49 13.74
C GLN A 197 -4.89 -13.68 12.55
N SER A 198 -5.58 -12.63 12.10
CA SER A 198 -6.40 -12.67 10.87
C SER A 198 -5.55 -12.95 9.62
N GLY A 199 -4.37 -12.32 9.52
CA GLY A 199 -3.39 -12.58 8.48
C GLY A 199 -2.85 -14.02 8.53
N GLU A 200 -2.50 -14.52 9.71
CA GLU A 200 -2.06 -15.88 9.91
C GLU A 200 -3.13 -16.91 9.55
N LEU A 201 -4.39 -16.66 9.93
CA LEU A 201 -5.51 -17.52 9.54
C LEU A 201 -5.73 -17.50 8.02
N SER A 202 -5.68 -16.34 7.39
CA SER A 202 -5.82 -16.21 5.94
C SER A 202 -4.72 -16.95 5.19
N SER A 203 -3.46 -16.80 5.62
CA SER A 203 -2.32 -17.55 5.07
C SER A 203 -2.48 -19.04 5.26
N PHE A 204 -2.93 -19.48 6.46
CA PHE A 204 -3.17 -20.89 6.76
C PHE A 204 -4.27 -21.50 5.88
N VAL A 205 -5.36 -20.75 5.64
CA VAL A 205 -6.45 -21.18 4.73
C VAL A 205 -5.94 -21.28 3.31
N LEU A 206 -5.18 -20.28 2.83
CA LEU A 206 -4.60 -20.29 1.48
C LEU A 206 -3.66 -21.46 1.27
N ASP A 207 -2.76 -21.74 2.23
CA ASP A 207 -1.87 -22.92 2.17
C ASP A 207 -2.67 -24.21 2.16
N SER A 208 -3.76 -24.27 2.94
CA SER A 208 -4.62 -25.46 2.99
C SER A 208 -5.34 -25.72 1.68
N LEU A 209 -5.75 -24.64 0.98
CA LEU A 209 -6.38 -24.74 -0.34
C LEU A 209 -5.36 -25.14 -1.41
N ARG A 210 -4.15 -24.57 -1.37
CA ARG A 210 -3.07 -24.93 -2.31
C ARG A 210 -2.59 -26.37 -2.14
N GLY A 211 -2.50 -26.84 -0.90
CA GLY A 211 -2.09 -28.21 -0.57
C GLY A 211 -3.27 -29.16 -0.34
N LEU A 212 -4.47 -28.89 -0.90
CA LEU A 212 -5.66 -29.70 -0.63
C LEU A 212 -5.51 -31.12 -1.16
N SER A 213 -4.88 -31.32 -2.31
CA SER A 213 -4.59 -32.65 -2.89
C SER A 213 -3.74 -33.49 -1.95
N GLU A 214 -2.69 -32.91 -1.39
CA GLU A 214 -1.78 -33.56 -0.44
C GLU A 214 -2.50 -33.90 0.87
N LEU A 215 -3.32 -32.98 1.37
CA LEU A 215 -4.11 -33.20 2.58
C LEU A 215 -5.10 -34.36 2.43
N LEU A 216 -5.72 -34.50 1.25
CA LEU A 216 -6.64 -35.58 0.94
C LEU A 216 -5.88 -36.89 0.72
N GLN A 217 -4.75 -36.86 -0.02
CA GLN A 217 -3.92 -38.03 -0.29
C GLN A 217 -3.41 -38.69 1.00
N TYR A 218 -2.99 -37.86 1.97
CA TYR A 218 -2.44 -38.34 3.25
C TYR A 218 -3.48 -38.44 4.38
N GLY A 219 -4.78 -38.21 4.10
CA GLY A 219 -5.87 -38.33 5.08
C GLY A 219 -5.80 -37.30 6.23
N GLN A 220 -5.10 -36.16 6.04
CA GLN A 220 -4.86 -35.16 7.09
C GLN A 220 -5.96 -34.07 7.17
N GLY A 221 -7.04 -34.17 6.38
CA GLY A 221 -8.09 -33.15 6.31
C GLY A 221 -8.73 -32.82 7.67
N LYS A 222 -9.04 -33.88 8.50
CA LYS A 222 -9.62 -33.67 9.83
C LYS A 222 -8.68 -32.91 10.78
N LYS A 223 -7.39 -33.26 10.76
CA LYS A 223 -6.38 -32.57 11.59
C LYS A 223 -6.21 -31.10 11.17
N ARG A 224 -6.18 -30.86 9.85
CA ARG A 224 -6.07 -29.50 9.30
C ARG A 224 -7.27 -28.64 9.66
N LEU A 225 -8.49 -29.22 9.61
CA LEU A 225 -9.72 -28.56 10.06
C LEU A 225 -9.67 -28.19 11.55
N SER A 226 -9.19 -29.12 12.41
CA SER A 226 -9.02 -28.84 13.84
C SER A 226 -8.08 -27.66 14.09
N GLN A 227 -6.93 -27.61 13.38
CA GLN A 227 -5.99 -26.49 13.47
C GLN A 227 -6.59 -25.16 12.98
N MET A 228 -7.44 -25.21 11.93
CA MET A 228 -8.15 -24.04 11.44
C MET A 228 -9.14 -23.52 12.49
N ASN A 229 -9.90 -24.43 13.12
CA ASN A 229 -10.84 -24.07 14.19
C ASN A 229 -10.12 -23.45 15.39
N GLU A 230 -8.99 -24.02 15.84
CA GLU A 230 -8.17 -23.46 16.93
C GLU A 230 -7.72 -22.01 16.63
N LYS A 231 -7.27 -21.76 15.38
CA LYS A 231 -6.89 -20.39 14.96
C LYS A 231 -8.11 -19.45 14.88
N THR A 232 -9.26 -19.97 14.44
CA THR A 232 -10.52 -19.22 14.38
C THR A 232 -11.00 -18.85 15.79
N ASP A 233 -10.93 -19.79 16.74
CA ASP A 233 -11.31 -19.55 18.14
C ASP A 233 -10.38 -18.52 18.80
N ALA A 234 -9.08 -18.61 18.53
CA ALA A 234 -8.12 -17.59 19.01
C ALA A 234 -8.43 -16.20 18.44
N LEU A 235 -8.72 -16.09 17.14
CA LEU A 235 -9.12 -14.84 16.48
C LEU A 235 -10.43 -14.28 17.07
N SER A 236 -11.43 -15.15 17.28
CA SER A 236 -12.71 -14.77 17.90
C SER A 236 -12.52 -14.24 19.33
N GLY A 237 -11.61 -14.81 20.10
CA GLY A 237 -11.24 -14.30 21.42
C GLY A 237 -10.64 -12.89 21.40
N GLU A 238 -9.80 -12.57 20.40
CA GLU A 238 -9.27 -11.21 20.25
C GLU A 238 -10.34 -10.22 19.74
N GLU A 239 -11.24 -10.68 18.86
CA GLU A 239 -12.39 -9.87 18.41
C GLU A 239 -13.33 -9.53 19.57
N GLU A 240 -13.64 -10.50 20.45
CA GLU A 240 -14.44 -10.29 21.65
C GLU A 240 -13.82 -9.21 22.56
N LYS A 241 -12.51 -9.30 22.83
CA LYS A 241 -11.78 -8.30 23.62
C LYS A 241 -11.90 -6.90 23.01
N MET A 242 -11.75 -6.78 21.69
CA MET A 242 -11.91 -5.51 20.98
C MET A 242 -13.34 -4.95 21.13
N LYS A 243 -14.36 -5.77 20.87
CA LYS A 243 -15.77 -5.37 20.97
C LYS A 243 -16.13 -5.00 22.41
N ARG A 244 -15.64 -5.74 23.40
CA ARG A 244 -15.83 -5.44 24.83
C ARG A 244 -15.20 -4.11 25.21
N THR A 245 -14.00 -3.82 24.72
CA THR A 245 -13.33 -2.53 24.97
C THR A 245 -14.10 -1.38 24.32
N ALA A 246 -14.57 -1.56 23.08
CA ALA A 246 -15.37 -0.55 22.38
C ALA A 246 -16.72 -0.31 23.08
N GLY A 247 -17.43 -1.37 23.50
CA GLY A 247 -18.68 -1.27 24.26
C GLY A 247 -18.48 -0.58 25.61
N GLY A 248 -17.42 -0.92 26.33
CA GLY A 248 -17.04 -0.26 27.58
C GLY A 248 -16.74 1.23 27.40
N ASN A 249 -16.03 1.58 26.33
CA ASN A 249 -15.76 2.98 25.99
C ASN A 249 -17.06 3.76 25.72
N LEU A 250 -18.00 3.18 24.96
CA LEU A 250 -19.30 3.80 24.68
C LEU A 250 -20.10 4.00 25.96
N ALA A 251 -20.13 3.01 26.86
CA ALA A 251 -20.82 3.10 28.15
C ALA A 251 -20.22 4.21 29.03
N VAL A 252 -18.89 4.27 29.14
CA VAL A 252 -18.21 5.34 29.89
C VAL A 252 -18.51 6.71 29.30
N THR A 253 -18.44 6.85 27.97
CA THR A 253 -18.71 8.11 27.28
C THR A 253 -20.14 8.60 27.57
N ASN A 254 -21.13 7.74 27.41
CA ASN A 254 -22.54 8.10 27.67
C ASN A 254 -22.80 8.44 29.16
N THR A 255 -22.16 7.72 30.08
CA THR A 255 -22.24 8.01 31.51
C THR A 255 -21.65 9.38 31.83
N VAL A 256 -20.47 9.70 31.26
CA VAL A 256 -19.81 10.98 31.47
C VAL A 256 -20.61 12.13 30.86
N VAL A 257 -21.19 11.95 29.68
CA VAL A 257 -22.09 12.93 29.05
C VAL A 257 -23.26 13.23 29.96
N LEU A 258 -23.98 12.18 30.40
CA LEU A 258 -25.13 12.35 31.31
C LEU A 258 -24.73 13.02 32.64
N ALA A 259 -23.57 12.68 33.20
CA ALA A 259 -23.09 13.31 34.42
C ALA A 259 -22.85 14.82 34.24
N PHE A 260 -22.23 15.24 33.10
CA PHE A 260 -22.07 16.67 32.80
C PHE A 260 -23.36 17.39 32.51
N ASP A 261 -24.37 16.75 31.88
CA ASP A 261 -25.69 17.31 31.70
C ASP A 261 -26.38 17.56 33.04
N LEU A 262 -26.29 16.61 33.98
CA LEU A 262 -26.80 16.77 35.34
C LEU A 262 -26.06 17.87 36.12
N ILE A 263 -24.74 17.93 36.01
CA ILE A 263 -23.93 18.99 36.64
C ILE A 263 -24.34 20.35 36.06
N MET A 264 -24.53 20.48 34.76
CA MET A 264 -24.97 21.70 34.11
C MET A 264 -26.33 22.14 34.66
N LEU A 265 -27.28 21.22 34.74
CA LEU A 265 -28.63 21.50 35.26
C LEU A 265 -28.57 21.93 36.73
N LEU A 266 -27.84 21.22 37.59
CA LEU A 266 -27.75 21.55 39.01
C LEU A 266 -27.06 22.88 39.26
N VAL A 267 -25.93 23.15 38.58
CA VAL A 267 -25.20 24.41 38.74
C VAL A 267 -26.01 25.59 38.18
N SER A 268 -26.63 25.43 37.02
CA SER A 268 -27.48 26.50 36.46
C SER A 268 -28.70 26.80 37.34
N ALA A 269 -29.33 25.74 37.93
CA ALA A 269 -30.41 25.92 38.90
C ALA A 269 -29.95 26.60 40.20
N TRP A 270 -28.76 26.29 40.69
CA TRP A 270 -28.17 26.97 41.83
C TRP A 270 -27.89 28.46 41.52
N LEU A 271 -27.31 28.78 40.36
CA LEU A 271 -27.08 30.17 39.92
C LEU A 271 -28.41 30.94 39.74
N TYR A 272 -29.49 30.27 39.36
CA TYR A 272 -30.83 30.85 39.30
C TYR A 272 -31.35 31.20 40.72
N GLN A 273 -31.17 30.33 41.72
CA GLN A 273 -31.54 30.59 43.10
C GLN A 273 -30.78 31.77 43.70
N GLU A 274 -29.51 31.92 43.35
CA GLU A 274 -28.67 33.07 43.73
C GLU A 274 -29.01 34.37 42.96
N GLY A 275 -29.93 34.28 41.98
CA GLY A 275 -30.32 35.44 41.16
C GLY A 275 -29.27 35.86 40.13
N ALA A 276 -28.24 35.03 39.89
CA ALA A 276 -27.14 35.33 38.96
C ALA A 276 -27.57 35.13 37.49
N VAL A 277 -28.56 34.27 37.21
CA VAL A 277 -29.12 34.00 35.87
C VAL A 277 -30.63 33.94 35.94
N GLY A 278 -31.29 34.21 34.80
CA GLY A 278 -32.74 33.99 34.66
C GLY A 278 -33.08 32.52 34.40
N PHE A 279 -34.35 32.18 34.32
CA PHE A 279 -34.80 30.83 34.00
C PHE A 279 -34.35 30.39 32.60
N ASP A 280 -34.19 31.31 31.67
CA ASP A 280 -33.57 31.12 30.37
C ASP A 280 -32.11 30.62 30.50
N GLY A 281 -31.38 31.13 31.50
CA GLY A 281 -30.01 30.69 31.83
C GLY A 281 -29.92 29.30 32.46
N VAL A 282 -31.05 28.72 32.94
CA VAL A 282 -31.12 27.32 33.34
C VAL A 282 -31.46 26.43 32.15
N LEU A 283 -32.51 26.79 31.41
CA LEU A 283 -33.09 25.95 30.36
C LEU A 283 -32.17 25.87 29.13
N LEU A 284 -31.73 27.03 28.60
CA LEU A 284 -31.01 27.05 27.32
C LEU A 284 -29.61 26.46 27.39
N PRO A 285 -28.75 26.77 28.39
CA PRO A 285 -27.44 26.09 28.52
C PRO A 285 -27.53 24.59 28.72
N THR A 286 -28.50 24.11 29.49
CA THR A 286 -28.73 22.68 29.70
C THR A 286 -29.13 21.98 28.41
N LEU A 287 -30.08 22.52 27.65
CA LEU A 287 -30.49 21.99 26.35
C LEU A 287 -29.37 22.09 25.30
N ALA A 288 -28.59 23.17 25.34
CA ALA A 288 -27.47 23.36 24.45
C ALA A 288 -26.39 22.29 24.68
N LEU A 289 -25.98 22.04 25.93
CA LEU A 289 -25.02 21.01 26.25
C LEU A 289 -25.54 19.63 25.88
N PHE A 290 -26.76 19.27 26.31
CA PHE A 290 -27.38 17.98 26.04
C PHE A 290 -27.41 17.61 24.54
N SER A 291 -27.67 18.59 23.66
CA SER A 291 -27.82 18.36 22.21
C SER A 291 -26.50 18.45 21.43
N SER A 292 -25.37 18.80 22.05
CA SER A 292 -24.16 19.25 21.35
C SER A 292 -23.00 18.27 21.37
N PHE A 293 -23.09 17.13 22.03
CA PHE A 293 -21.99 16.17 22.14
C PHE A 293 -21.65 15.42 20.85
N GLY A 294 -22.51 15.47 19.82
CA GLY A 294 -22.34 14.69 18.58
C GLY A 294 -20.93 14.73 17.96
N PRO A 295 -20.38 15.92 17.62
CA PRO A 295 -19.05 16.03 17.04
C PRO A 295 -17.93 15.49 17.94
N VAL A 296 -18.09 15.67 19.27
CA VAL A 296 -17.06 15.27 20.25
C VAL A 296 -17.09 13.75 20.52
N ILE A 297 -18.29 13.14 20.54
CA ILE A 297 -18.46 11.69 20.64
C ILE A 297 -17.84 10.99 19.41
N ALA A 298 -17.96 11.58 18.22
CA ALA A 298 -17.32 11.05 17.03
C ALA A 298 -15.78 10.94 17.19
N LEU A 299 -15.13 11.89 17.88
CA LEU A 299 -13.71 11.81 18.20
C LEU A 299 -13.40 10.71 19.23
N ALA A 300 -14.26 10.53 20.22
CA ALA A 300 -14.09 9.49 21.24
C ALA A 300 -14.05 8.09 20.63
N ALA A 301 -14.79 7.84 19.55
CA ALA A 301 -14.80 6.58 18.83
C ALA A 301 -13.49 6.29 18.06
N LEU A 302 -12.69 7.31 17.70
CA LEU A 302 -11.45 7.16 16.94
C LEU A 302 -10.27 6.62 17.77
N GLY A 303 -10.34 6.67 19.10
CA GLY A 303 -9.21 6.31 19.98
C GLY A 303 -8.67 4.88 19.78
N SER A 304 -9.51 3.94 19.34
CA SER A 304 -9.12 2.55 19.08
C SER A 304 -8.61 2.28 17.65
N THR A 305 -8.98 3.12 16.67
CA THR A 305 -8.67 2.91 15.25
C THR A 305 -7.42 3.66 14.80
N LEU A 306 -7.10 4.80 15.40
CA LEU A 306 -5.98 5.65 15.03
C LEU A 306 -4.61 4.97 15.11
N GLN A 307 -4.38 4.09 16.09
CA GLN A 307 -3.11 3.37 16.20
C GLN A 307 -2.84 2.49 14.98
N ASN A 308 -3.87 1.75 14.52
CA ASN A 308 -3.76 0.92 13.34
C ASN A 308 -3.51 1.77 12.08
N THR A 309 -4.19 2.91 11.98
CA THR A 309 -4.00 3.87 10.88
C THR A 309 -2.59 4.46 10.88
N PHE A 310 -2.02 4.77 12.06
CA PHE A 310 -0.63 5.25 12.13
C PHE A 310 0.38 4.17 11.78
N ALA A 311 0.15 2.92 12.17
CA ALA A 311 0.99 1.80 11.77
C ALA A 311 0.98 1.60 10.24
N ALA A 312 -0.21 1.59 9.63
CA ALA A 312 -0.38 1.52 8.18
C ALA A 312 0.29 2.72 7.47
N GLY A 313 0.04 3.93 7.97
CA GLY A 313 0.66 5.15 7.46
C GLY A 313 2.18 5.13 7.53
N ASN A 314 2.76 4.59 8.60
CA ASN A 314 4.21 4.44 8.72
C ASN A 314 4.77 3.47 7.66
N ARG A 315 4.10 2.34 7.40
CA ARG A 315 4.50 1.38 6.37
C ARG A 315 4.45 1.99 4.97
N VAL A 316 3.37 2.73 4.64
CA VAL A 316 3.24 3.47 3.38
C VAL A 316 4.36 4.51 3.24
N LEU A 317 4.61 5.31 4.27
CA LEU A 317 5.68 6.32 4.27
C LEU A 317 7.08 5.69 4.18
N ASP A 318 7.30 4.51 4.75
CA ASP A 318 8.58 3.78 4.62
C ASP A 318 8.88 3.47 3.14
N ILE A 319 7.87 3.06 2.35
CA ILE A 319 8.05 2.83 0.91
C ILE A 319 8.27 4.14 0.15
N LEU A 320 7.50 5.18 0.45
CA LEU A 320 7.58 6.46 -0.24
C LEU A 320 8.91 7.21 0.00
N GLU A 321 9.49 7.04 1.19
CA GLU A 321 10.73 7.71 1.61
C GLU A 321 11.97 6.80 1.49
N GLU A 322 11.81 5.56 1.03
CA GLU A 322 12.93 4.64 0.83
C GLU A 322 13.79 5.09 -0.36
N THR A 323 15.09 5.14 -0.13
CA THR A 323 16.05 5.44 -1.20
C THR A 323 16.27 4.20 -2.06
N PRO A 324 16.24 4.32 -3.40
CA PRO A 324 16.55 3.21 -4.29
C PRO A 324 18.03 2.78 -4.14
N VAL A 325 18.27 1.50 -4.30
CA VAL A 325 19.65 0.95 -4.34
C VAL A 325 20.38 1.43 -5.58
N VAL A 326 19.64 1.61 -6.67
CA VAL A 326 20.16 2.11 -7.95
C VAL A 326 19.25 3.24 -8.42
N GLU A 327 19.83 4.41 -8.69
CA GLU A 327 19.10 5.55 -9.23
C GLU A 327 19.03 5.50 -10.76
N GLU A 328 17.94 5.99 -11.36
CA GLU A 328 17.84 6.17 -12.80
C GLU A 328 18.81 7.28 -13.26
N ILE A 329 19.55 7.02 -14.33
CA ILE A 329 20.48 7.98 -14.92
C ILE A 329 19.89 8.50 -16.22
N HIS A 330 19.89 9.82 -16.36
CA HIS A 330 19.41 10.56 -17.53
C HIS A 330 20.45 11.58 -18.00
N GLY A 331 20.30 12.05 -19.24
CA GLY A 331 21.07 13.17 -19.78
C GLY A 331 22.53 12.87 -20.07
N LYS A 332 22.91 11.60 -20.19
CA LYS A 332 24.25 11.20 -20.65
C LYS A 332 24.21 10.91 -22.16
N PRO A 333 25.35 11.04 -22.88
CA PRO A 333 25.43 10.63 -24.28
C PRO A 333 25.12 9.14 -24.43
N GLU A 334 24.33 8.80 -25.44
CA GLU A 334 24.06 7.42 -25.82
C GLU A 334 25.35 6.76 -26.32
N ILE A 335 25.44 5.47 -26.09
CA ILE A 335 26.55 4.63 -26.54
C ILE A 335 26.00 3.40 -27.27
N SER A 336 26.78 2.88 -28.20
CA SER A 336 26.53 1.58 -28.81
C SER A 336 27.30 0.50 -28.04
N PHE A 337 26.78 -0.71 -28.06
CA PHE A 337 27.41 -1.84 -27.39
C PHE A 337 28.67 -2.30 -28.15
N SER A 338 29.79 -2.54 -27.44
CA SER A 338 31.06 -3.08 -27.97
C SER A 338 31.80 -3.99 -26.96
N GLY A 339 31.00 -4.68 -26.10
CA GLY A 339 31.53 -5.60 -25.11
C GLY A 339 31.21 -5.19 -23.68
N ALA A 340 31.45 -6.10 -22.74
CA ALA A 340 31.19 -5.88 -21.31
C ALA A 340 32.36 -6.41 -20.46
N ASP A 341 32.64 -5.73 -19.35
CA ASP A 341 33.69 -6.09 -18.40
C ASP A 341 33.19 -5.95 -16.96
N ALA A 342 33.54 -6.91 -16.14
CA ALA A 342 33.51 -6.79 -14.69
C ALA A 342 34.93 -6.96 -14.15
N GLN A 343 35.44 -6.05 -13.33
CA GLN A 343 36.82 -6.06 -12.83
C GLN A 343 36.84 -5.99 -11.31
N ASN A 344 37.39 -7.01 -10.65
CA ASN A 344 37.56 -7.14 -9.20
C ASN A 344 36.24 -6.88 -8.42
N VAL A 345 35.11 -7.38 -8.94
CA VAL A 345 33.81 -7.15 -8.38
C VAL A 345 33.62 -7.95 -7.11
N SER A 346 33.34 -7.24 -5.99
CA SER A 346 32.86 -7.83 -4.73
C SER A 346 31.47 -7.32 -4.43
N PHE A 347 30.60 -8.24 -3.96
CA PHE A 347 29.20 -7.92 -3.70
C PHE A 347 28.59 -8.80 -2.61
N SER A 348 27.71 -8.18 -1.79
CA SER A 348 26.87 -8.88 -0.80
C SER A 348 25.46 -8.31 -0.75
N TYR A 349 24.47 -9.14 -0.41
CA TYR A 349 23.07 -8.74 -0.16
C TYR A 349 22.80 -8.28 1.28
N GLY A 350 23.80 -7.74 1.97
CA GLY A 350 23.62 -7.15 3.30
C GLY A 350 24.25 -7.92 4.47
N GLY A 351 25.05 -8.96 4.21
CA GLY A 351 25.75 -9.70 5.26
C GLY A 351 26.75 -10.69 4.72
N GLU A 352 26.30 -11.68 3.97
CA GLU A 352 27.15 -12.70 3.38
C GLU A 352 27.71 -12.23 2.04
N THR A 353 29.05 -12.38 1.84
CA THR A 353 29.70 -12.06 0.58
C THR A 353 29.36 -13.12 -0.46
N ILE A 354 28.72 -12.69 -1.55
CA ILE A 354 28.31 -13.56 -2.66
C ILE A 354 29.36 -13.61 -3.76
N LEU A 355 29.96 -12.47 -4.08
CA LEU A 355 31.06 -12.36 -5.06
C LEU A 355 32.27 -11.72 -4.38
N SER A 356 33.45 -12.25 -4.63
CA SER A 356 34.73 -11.79 -4.05
C SER A 356 35.77 -11.66 -5.15
N GLN A 357 36.09 -10.42 -5.53
CA GLN A 357 37.09 -10.07 -6.53
C GLN A 357 36.93 -10.79 -7.88
N VAL A 358 35.66 -10.91 -8.33
CA VAL A 358 35.33 -11.56 -9.61
C VAL A 358 35.70 -10.64 -10.78
N SER A 359 36.39 -11.20 -11.78
CA SER A 359 36.70 -10.49 -13.02
C SER A 359 36.28 -11.33 -14.22
N VAL A 360 35.53 -10.71 -15.14
CA VAL A 360 35.10 -11.36 -16.39
C VAL A 360 35.15 -10.36 -17.53
N THR A 361 35.65 -10.78 -18.69
CA THR A 361 35.65 -10.01 -19.93
C THR A 361 34.75 -10.70 -20.94
N VAL A 362 33.84 -9.93 -21.54
CA VAL A 362 32.87 -10.38 -22.54
C VAL A 362 33.12 -9.59 -23.82
N PRO A 363 33.91 -10.13 -24.76
CA PRO A 363 34.19 -9.47 -26.04
C PRO A 363 32.91 -9.32 -26.88
N GLU A 364 32.91 -8.33 -27.75
CA GLU A 364 31.82 -8.14 -28.73
C GLU A 364 31.72 -9.38 -29.63
N HIS A 365 30.49 -9.78 -29.97
CA HIS A 365 30.17 -10.95 -30.81
C HIS A 365 30.70 -12.31 -30.27
N ALA A 366 30.99 -12.39 -28.98
CA ALA A 366 31.40 -13.64 -28.32
C ALA A 366 30.25 -14.26 -27.51
N VAL A 367 30.29 -15.56 -27.35
CA VAL A 367 29.48 -16.32 -26.42
C VAL A 367 30.33 -16.70 -25.20
N VAL A 368 30.04 -16.10 -24.07
CA VAL A 368 30.76 -16.37 -22.81
C VAL A 368 29.91 -17.24 -21.91
N GLY A 369 30.41 -18.41 -21.57
CA GLY A 369 29.76 -19.34 -20.63
C GLY A 369 30.19 -19.07 -19.19
N ILE A 370 29.28 -19.15 -18.25
CA ILE A 370 29.56 -19.09 -16.82
C ILE A 370 28.99 -20.33 -16.15
N VAL A 371 29.87 -21.16 -15.58
CA VAL A 371 29.53 -22.39 -14.87
C VAL A 371 29.80 -22.26 -13.38
N GLY A 372 29.19 -23.13 -12.57
CA GLY A 372 29.44 -23.20 -11.14
C GLY A 372 28.24 -23.81 -10.39
N ARG A 373 28.46 -24.12 -9.12
CA ARG A 373 27.42 -24.70 -8.26
C ARG A 373 26.22 -23.73 -8.05
N SER A 374 25.06 -24.26 -7.73
CA SER A 374 23.92 -23.43 -7.31
C SER A 374 24.31 -22.56 -6.11
N GLY A 375 23.93 -21.29 -6.12
CA GLY A 375 24.30 -20.33 -5.07
C GLY A 375 25.72 -19.74 -5.18
N SER A 376 26.52 -20.05 -6.22
CA SER A 376 27.88 -19.50 -6.36
C SER A 376 27.97 -18.04 -6.80
N GLY A 377 26.83 -17.35 -7.04
CA GLY A 377 26.80 -15.93 -7.42
C GLY A 377 26.63 -15.64 -8.92
N LYS A 378 26.43 -16.64 -9.78
CA LYS A 378 26.28 -16.47 -11.25
C LYS A 378 25.15 -15.50 -11.63
N SER A 379 23.96 -15.74 -11.14
CA SER A 379 22.80 -14.85 -11.37
C SER A 379 23.02 -13.45 -10.78
N THR A 380 23.75 -13.35 -9.67
CA THR A 380 24.13 -12.06 -9.08
C THR A 380 25.04 -11.28 -10.02
N LEU A 381 26.01 -11.92 -10.67
CA LEU A 381 26.87 -11.26 -11.65
C LEU A 381 26.06 -10.71 -12.84
N LEU A 382 25.08 -11.48 -13.37
CA LEU A 382 24.19 -10.99 -14.43
C LEU A 382 23.38 -9.77 -13.97
N LYS A 383 22.86 -9.77 -12.74
CA LYS A 383 22.13 -8.63 -12.17
C LYS A 383 23.00 -7.39 -11.98
N LEU A 384 24.29 -7.55 -11.71
CA LEU A 384 25.23 -6.44 -11.64
C LEU A 384 25.57 -5.89 -13.04
N LEU A 385 25.71 -6.74 -14.06
CA LEU A 385 25.83 -6.32 -15.45
C LEU A 385 24.61 -5.49 -15.88
N MET A 386 23.40 -5.95 -15.56
CA MET A 386 22.13 -5.23 -15.79
C MET A 386 21.95 -3.98 -14.91
N ARG A 387 22.88 -3.69 -14.02
CA ARG A 387 22.75 -2.62 -13.04
C ARG A 387 21.41 -2.67 -12.27
N PHE A 388 20.96 -3.87 -11.88
CA PHE A 388 19.84 -4.04 -10.95
C PHE A 388 20.27 -3.84 -9.49
N TRP A 389 21.58 -3.98 -9.24
CA TRP A 389 22.25 -3.70 -7.99
C TRP A 389 23.50 -2.86 -8.25
N GLN A 390 23.91 -2.10 -7.25
CA GLN A 390 25.16 -1.33 -7.31
C GLN A 390 26.32 -2.18 -6.81
N VAL A 391 27.45 -2.12 -7.52
CA VAL A 391 28.68 -2.78 -7.12
C VAL A 391 29.24 -2.13 -5.87
N GLN A 392 29.67 -2.92 -4.89
CA GLN A 392 30.27 -2.43 -3.64
C GLN A 392 31.77 -2.17 -3.79
N GLU A 393 32.48 -3.09 -4.47
CA GLU A 393 33.90 -2.94 -4.81
C GLU A 393 34.13 -3.42 -6.24
N GLY A 394 35.11 -2.85 -6.92
CA GLY A 394 35.38 -3.10 -8.32
C GLY A 394 34.55 -2.23 -9.26
N THR A 395 34.47 -2.64 -10.51
CA THR A 395 33.74 -1.92 -11.57
C THR A 395 33.06 -2.87 -12.54
N VAL A 396 31.87 -2.47 -13.01
CA VAL A 396 31.18 -3.08 -14.16
C VAL A 396 31.09 -2.03 -15.25
N ALA A 397 31.51 -2.40 -16.46
CA ALA A 397 31.55 -1.53 -17.61
C ALA A 397 30.89 -2.18 -18.83
N LEU A 398 30.20 -1.38 -19.65
CA LEU A 398 29.78 -1.74 -21.01
C LEU A 398 30.46 -0.78 -21.98
N SER A 399 31.02 -1.33 -23.06
CA SER A 399 31.73 -0.54 -24.10
C SER A 399 32.80 0.37 -23.48
N GLY A 400 33.55 -0.14 -22.49
CA GLY A 400 34.59 0.59 -21.76
C GLY A 400 34.08 1.69 -20.83
N LYS A 401 32.76 1.86 -20.66
CA LYS A 401 32.16 2.87 -19.82
C LYS A 401 31.43 2.24 -18.62
N SER A 402 31.72 2.71 -17.40
CA SER A 402 31.04 2.22 -16.20
C SER A 402 29.52 2.31 -16.36
N VAL A 403 28.81 1.25 -16.02
CA VAL A 403 27.33 1.19 -16.04
C VAL A 403 26.68 2.29 -15.20
N GLU A 404 27.40 2.82 -14.21
CA GLU A 404 26.95 3.95 -13.38
C GLU A 404 27.02 5.32 -14.10
N LYS A 405 27.53 5.35 -15.34
CA LYS A 405 27.65 6.57 -16.15
C LYS A 405 26.88 6.47 -17.47
N ILE A 406 26.05 5.43 -17.66
CA ILE A 406 25.24 5.20 -18.85
C ILE A 406 23.79 5.55 -18.53
N ASN A 407 23.08 6.19 -19.48
CA ASN A 407 21.63 6.39 -19.36
C ASN A 407 20.91 5.06 -19.13
N THR A 408 20.01 5.01 -18.15
CA THR A 408 19.29 3.76 -17.84
C THR A 408 18.46 3.27 -19.03
N ALA A 409 17.83 4.16 -19.81
CA ALA A 409 17.10 3.78 -21.01
C ALA A 409 18.03 3.14 -22.06
N ASN A 410 19.16 3.78 -22.39
CA ASN A 410 20.13 3.26 -23.34
C ASN A 410 20.73 1.91 -22.89
N LEU A 411 20.98 1.75 -21.56
CA LEU A 411 21.40 0.47 -21.01
C LEU A 411 20.36 -0.63 -21.28
N ARG A 412 19.06 -0.36 -21.07
CA ARG A 412 17.99 -1.33 -21.31
C ARG A 412 17.80 -1.66 -22.80
N GLU A 413 18.04 -0.72 -23.68
CA GLU A 413 18.00 -0.97 -25.13
C GLU A 413 19.15 -1.87 -25.60
N MET A 414 20.31 -1.80 -24.94
CA MET A 414 21.47 -2.61 -25.28
C MET A 414 21.43 -4.02 -24.69
N GLU A 415 20.59 -4.29 -23.69
CA GLU A 415 20.60 -5.52 -22.90
C GLU A 415 19.26 -6.26 -22.99
N SER A 416 19.33 -7.58 -23.07
CA SER A 416 18.19 -8.47 -22.92
C SER A 416 18.49 -9.53 -21.87
N PHE A 417 17.62 -9.69 -20.88
CA PHE A 417 17.84 -10.60 -19.75
C PHE A 417 16.75 -11.66 -19.66
N VAL A 418 17.13 -12.91 -19.76
CA VAL A 418 16.27 -14.07 -19.50
C VAL A 418 16.60 -14.62 -18.13
N THR A 419 15.66 -14.50 -17.21
CA THR A 419 15.75 -15.04 -15.86
C THR A 419 15.47 -16.54 -15.82
N GLN A 420 15.96 -17.23 -14.79
CA GLN A 420 15.71 -18.66 -14.56
C GLN A 420 14.21 -19.00 -14.54
N GLU A 421 13.39 -18.12 -13.95
CA GLU A 421 11.93 -18.22 -13.97
C GLU A 421 11.33 -17.10 -14.80
N THR A 422 10.58 -17.45 -15.85
CA THR A 422 9.87 -16.48 -16.69
C THR A 422 8.52 -16.13 -16.08
N HIS A 423 8.32 -14.88 -15.74
CA HIS A 423 7.02 -14.36 -15.31
C HIS A 423 6.13 -14.03 -16.51
N LEU A 424 4.90 -14.56 -16.48
CA LEU A 424 3.86 -14.27 -17.44
C LEU A 424 2.70 -13.53 -16.74
N PHE A 425 2.14 -12.56 -17.44
CA PHE A 425 0.98 -11.81 -16.98
C PHE A 425 -0.31 -12.52 -17.43
N HIS A 426 -1.38 -12.36 -16.65
CA HIS A 426 -2.72 -12.85 -17.01
C HIS A 426 -3.28 -12.06 -18.20
N ASP A 427 -2.78 -12.38 -19.38
CA ASP A 427 -3.12 -11.76 -20.67
C ASP A 427 -2.86 -12.79 -21.78
N SER A 428 -3.09 -12.43 -23.04
CA SER A 428 -2.77 -13.27 -24.19
C SER A 428 -1.28 -13.53 -24.32
N ILE A 429 -0.89 -14.64 -24.97
CA ILE A 429 0.52 -14.92 -25.31
C ILE A 429 1.11 -13.76 -26.12
N LYS A 430 0.37 -13.24 -27.09
CA LYS A 430 0.78 -12.09 -27.90
C LYS A 430 1.12 -10.87 -27.07
N ASN A 431 0.26 -10.48 -26.12
CA ASN A 431 0.50 -9.33 -25.26
C ASN A 431 1.66 -9.58 -24.29
N ASN A 432 1.81 -10.81 -23.82
CA ASN A 432 2.98 -11.21 -23.02
C ASN A 432 4.30 -11.08 -23.79
N LEU A 433 4.32 -11.34 -25.08
CA LEU A 433 5.51 -11.17 -25.94
C LEU A 433 5.76 -9.67 -26.24
N ARG A 434 4.71 -8.90 -26.53
CA ARG A 434 4.81 -7.46 -26.82
C ARG A 434 5.40 -6.61 -25.70
N ILE A 435 5.48 -7.11 -24.47
CA ILE A 435 6.20 -6.42 -23.40
C ILE A 435 7.65 -6.11 -23.79
N ALA A 436 8.28 -6.97 -24.58
CA ALA A 436 9.64 -6.77 -25.05
C ALA A 436 9.76 -5.68 -26.13
N LYS A 437 8.71 -5.54 -26.98
CA LYS A 437 8.61 -4.54 -28.04
C LYS A 437 7.14 -4.24 -28.31
N LEU A 438 6.65 -3.09 -27.82
CA LEU A 438 5.22 -2.74 -27.81
C LEU A 438 4.60 -2.64 -29.19
N ASP A 439 5.35 -2.17 -30.17
CA ASP A 439 4.97 -1.97 -31.57
C ASP A 439 5.29 -3.17 -32.47
N ALA A 440 5.70 -4.31 -31.89
CA ALA A 440 6.02 -5.50 -32.65
C ALA A 440 4.89 -5.95 -33.56
N THR A 441 5.23 -6.19 -34.82
CA THR A 441 4.33 -6.78 -35.82
C THR A 441 4.10 -8.26 -35.53
N GLN A 442 3.04 -8.83 -36.11
CA GLN A 442 2.77 -10.26 -35.97
C GLN A 442 3.93 -11.12 -36.54
N ALA A 443 4.52 -10.71 -37.65
CA ALA A 443 5.64 -11.41 -38.30
C ALA A 443 6.91 -11.43 -37.41
N GLU A 444 7.22 -10.32 -36.73
CA GLU A 444 8.35 -10.26 -35.80
C GLU A 444 8.13 -11.18 -34.60
N ILE A 445 6.89 -11.20 -34.06
CA ILE A 445 6.51 -12.08 -32.95
C ILE A 445 6.66 -13.56 -33.37
N GLU A 446 6.16 -13.94 -34.54
CA GLU A 446 6.27 -15.29 -35.07
C GLU A 446 7.72 -15.72 -35.28
N THR A 447 8.53 -14.85 -35.89
CA THR A 447 9.97 -15.10 -36.09
C THR A 447 10.69 -15.32 -34.74
N ALA A 448 10.44 -14.47 -33.74
CA ALA A 448 11.02 -14.62 -32.43
C ALA A 448 10.58 -15.93 -31.73
N CYS A 449 9.31 -16.32 -31.91
CA CYS A 449 8.79 -17.59 -31.39
C CYS A 449 9.34 -18.82 -32.11
N GLN A 450 9.61 -18.73 -33.42
CA GLN A 450 10.28 -19.79 -34.18
C GLN A 450 11.72 -19.99 -33.66
N LYS A 451 12.47 -18.90 -33.48
CA LYS A 451 13.81 -18.94 -32.89
C LYS A 451 13.83 -19.57 -31.47
N ALA A 452 12.78 -19.30 -30.68
CA ALA A 452 12.61 -19.86 -29.34
C ALA A 452 11.97 -21.26 -29.33
N SER A 453 11.70 -21.88 -30.48
CA SER A 453 11.05 -23.20 -30.59
C SER A 453 9.70 -23.30 -29.87
N VAL A 454 8.90 -22.22 -29.90
CA VAL A 454 7.59 -22.17 -29.23
C VAL A 454 6.43 -21.87 -30.18
N HIS A 455 6.73 -21.53 -31.45
CA HIS A 455 5.71 -21.17 -32.46
C HIS A 455 4.72 -22.30 -32.72
N ASP A 456 5.20 -23.50 -33.00
CA ASP A 456 4.34 -24.64 -33.33
C ASP A 456 3.44 -25.05 -32.16
N PHE A 457 3.96 -24.95 -30.95
CA PHE A 457 3.16 -25.13 -29.74
C PHE A 457 2.01 -24.10 -29.68
N ILE A 458 2.32 -22.79 -29.90
CA ILE A 458 1.32 -21.73 -29.86
C ILE A 458 0.25 -21.94 -30.93
N MET A 459 0.65 -22.32 -32.14
CA MET A 459 -0.27 -22.61 -33.24
C MET A 459 -1.14 -23.84 -33.01
N GLY A 460 -0.72 -24.75 -32.17
CA GLY A 460 -1.51 -25.90 -31.71
C GLY A 460 -2.59 -25.53 -30.68
N LEU A 461 -2.55 -24.34 -30.09
CA LEU A 461 -3.54 -23.88 -29.13
C LEU A 461 -4.83 -23.41 -29.82
N PRO A 462 -6.02 -23.54 -29.18
CA PRO A 462 -7.31 -23.22 -29.80
C PRO A 462 -7.44 -21.78 -30.32
N LYS A 463 -6.72 -20.82 -29.73
CA LYS A 463 -6.72 -19.39 -30.11
C LYS A 463 -5.34 -18.90 -30.58
N GLY A 464 -4.37 -19.82 -30.80
CA GLY A 464 -3.03 -19.44 -31.20
C GLY A 464 -2.41 -18.40 -30.26
N TYR A 465 -1.87 -17.32 -30.83
CA TYR A 465 -1.27 -16.20 -30.09
C TYR A 465 -2.23 -15.42 -29.20
N ASP A 466 -3.53 -15.47 -29.46
CA ASP A 466 -4.56 -14.81 -28.64
C ASP A 466 -5.04 -15.70 -27.48
N THR A 467 -4.41 -16.86 -27.26
CA THR A 467 -4.70 -17.73 -26.12
C THR A 467 -4.34 -17.01 -24.83
N PRO A 468 -5.30 -16.87 -23.88
CA PRO A 468 -5.02 -16.29 -22.57
C PRO A 468 -4.13 -17.22 -21.76
N VAL A 469 -3.12 -16.65 -21.15
CA VAL A 469 -2.27 -17.33 -20.17
C VAL A 469 -2.94 -17.22 -18.81
N GLY A 470 -3.06 -18.34 -18.09
CA GLY A 470 -3.63 -18.37 -16.74
C GLY A 470 -2.81 -17.54 -15.73
N GLU A 471 -3.34 -17.44 -14.53
CA GLU A 471 -2.68 -16.74 -13.44
C GLU A 471 -1.25 -17.30 -13.24
N LEU A 472 -0.23 -16.44 -13.25
CA LEU A 472 1.20 -16.83 -13.17
C LEU A 472 1.67 -17.85 -14.23
N GLY A 473 0.91 -18.06 -15.30
CA GLY A 473 1.24 -19.02 -16.35
C GLY A 473 0.95 -20.48 -16.01
N ASP A 474 0.07 -20.74 -15.06
CA ASP A 474 -0.26 -22.10 -14.59
C ASP A 474 -0.80 -23.04 -15.68
N THR A 475 -1.29 -22.47 -16.78
CA THR A 475 -1.76 -23.24 -17.95
C THR A 475 -0.64 -23.73 -18.86
N LEU A 476 0.60 -23.30 -18.64
CA LEU A 476 1.78 -23.62 -19.43
C LEU A 476 2.80 -24.43 -18.61
N SER A 477 3.46 -25.39 -19.27
CA SER A 477 4.57 -26.10 -18.66
C SER A 477 5.77 -25.17 -18.39
N GLY A 478 6.67 -25.58 -17.49
CA GLY A 478 7.90 -24.83 -17.20
C GLY A 478 8.73 -24.54 -18.45
N GLY A 479 8.85 -25.53 -19.36
CA GLY A 479 9.58 -25.38 -20.60
C GLY A 479 8.94 -24.40 -21.59
N GLU A 480 7.60 -24.38 -21.69
CA GLU A 480 6.87 -23.42 -22.53
C GLU A 480 7.01 -21.98 -22.00
N ARG A 481 6.89 -21.78 -20.68
CA ARG A 481 7.18 -20.48 -20.06
C ARG A 481 8.59 -20.00 -20.35
N GLN A 482 9.58 -20.87 -20.21
CA GLN A 482 10.96 -20.53 -20.46
C GLN A 482 11.22 -20.15 -21.92
N ARG A 483 10.63 -20.89 -22.90
CA ARG A 483 10.72 -20.56 -24.32
C ARG A 483 10.02 -19.22 -24.65
N LEU A 484 8.91 -18.88 -23.97
CA LEU A 484 8.32 -17.54 -24.12
C LEU A 484 9.22 -16.43 -23.58
N GLY A 485 9.98 -16.69 -22.51
CA GLY A 485 11.04 -15.77 -22.02
C GLY A 485 12.14 -15.55 -23.04
N LEU A 486 12.59 -16.63 -23.67
CA LEU A 486 13.57 -16.55 -24.78
C LEU A 486 13.00 -15.82 -26.00
N ALA A 487 11.74 -16.08 -26.36
CA ALA A 487 11.08 -15.35 -27.45
C ALA A 487 11.00 -13.84 -27.19
N ARG A 488 10.79 -13.42 -25.94
CA ARG A 488 10.89 -12.00 -25.55
C ARG A 488 12.28 -11.42 -25.79
N ALA A 489 13.33 -12.18 -25.43
CA ALA A 489 14.71 -11.74 -25.62
C ALA A 489 15.05 -11.61 -27.10
N PHE A 490 14.62 -12.54 -27.95
CA PHE A 490 14.79 -12.47 -29.39
C PHE A 490 13.96 -11.34 -30.04
N LEU A 491 12.75 -11.07 -29.52
CA LEU A 491 11.89 -9.99 -30.01
C LEU A 491 12.40 -8.59 -29.63
N HIS A 492 13.01 -8.47 -28.46
CA HIS A 492 13.67 -7.22 -28.03
C HIS A 492 14.87 -6.85 -28.91
N ASP A 493 15.54 -7.86 -29.41
CA ASP A 493 16.62 -7.76 -30.40
C ASP A 493 17.85 -6.94 -29.94
N ALA A 494 18.12 -6.92 -28.63
CA ALA A 494 19.27 -6.25 -28.04
C ALA A 494 20.60 -6.89 -28.48
N PRO A 495 21.69 -6.11 -28.64
CA PRO A 495 23.02 -6.63 -29.00
C PRO A 495 23.67 -7.46 -27.89
N PHE A 496 23.25 -7.33 -26.63
CA PHE A 496 23.79 -8.04 -25.48
C PHE A 496 22.72 -8.91 -24.81
N LEU A 497 22.86 -10.23 -24.89
CA LEU A 497 21.97 -11.21 -24.30
C LEU A 497 22.56 -11.79 -23.03
N LEU A 498 21.82 -11.69 -21.94
CA LEU A 498 22.14 -12.28 -20.63
C LEU A 498 21.13 -13.40 -20.34
N LEU A 499 21.60 -14.64 -20.31
CA LEU A 499 20.74 -15.82 -20.20
C LEU A 499 21.08 -16.61 -18.93
N ASP A 500 20.15 -16.62 -17.98
CA ASP A 500 20.30 -17.34 -16.72
C ASP A 500 19.56 -18.68 -16.77
N GLU A 501 20.31 -19.75 -16.97
CA GLU A 501 19.82 -21.13 -17.12
C GLU A 501 18.69 -21.31 -18.16
N PRO A 502 18.86 -20.80 -19.41
CA PRO A 502 17.78 -20.70 -20.40
C PRO A 502 17.23 -22.05 -20.88
N THR A 503 17.86 -23.17 -20.54
CA THR A 503 17.49 -24.51 -20.97
C THR A 503 17.20 -25.48 -19.83
N SER A 504 17.14 -24.99 -18.57
CA SER A 504 17.03 -25.86 -17.38
C SER A 504 15.78 -26.75 -17.37
N ASN A 505 14.66 -26.24 -17.89
CA ASN A 505 13.36 -26.93 -17.92
C ASN A 505 13.03 -27.55 -19.29
N LEU A 506 14.02 -27.72 -20.18
CA LEU A 506 13.82 -28.22 -21.53
C LEU A 506 14.31 -29.66 -21.68
N ASP A 507 13.64 -30.39 -22.56
CA ASP A 507 14.14 -31.66 -23.08
C ASP A 507 15.31 -31.43 -24.07
N SER A 508 16.04 -32.48 -24.39
CA SER A 508 17.23 -32.42 -25.22
C SER A 508 16.97 -31.93 -26.65
N LEU A 509 15.77 -32.17 -27.21
CA LEU A 509 15.41 -31.73 -28.54
C LEU A 509 15.21 -30.20 -28.57
N ASN A 510 14.38 -29.68 -27.67
CA ASN A 510 14.14 -28.24 -27.55
C ASN A 510 15.41 -27.49 -27.12
N GLU A 511 16.23 -28.07 -26.23
CA GLU A 511 17.56 -27.53 -25.91
C GLU A 511 18.43 -27.40 -27.16
N GLY A 512 18.49 -28.45 -28.00
CA GLY A 512 19.26 -28.42 -29.24
C GLY A 512 18.81 -27.33 -30.21
N VAL A 513 17.53 -27.12 -30.39
CA VAL A 513 16.98 -26.04 -31.25
C VAL A 513 17.38 -24.66 -30.72
N ILE A 514 17.24 -24.42 -29.41
CA ILE A 514 17.61 -23.14 -28.82
C ILE A 514 19.13 -22.87 -28.92
N LEU A 515 19.97 -23.88 -28.66
CA LEU A 515 21.40 -23.75 -28.79
C LEU A 515 21.81 -23.46 -30.23
N LYS A 516 21.12 -24.08 -31.23
CA LYS A 516 21.31 -23.76 -32.64
C LYS A 516 20.93 -22.32 -32.94
N SER A 517 19.75 -21.86 -32.48
CA SER A 517 19.30 -20.47 -32.68
C SER A 517 20.28 -19.47 -32.04
N LEU A 518 20.82 -19.74 -30.87
CA LEU A 518 21.85 -18.90 -30.23
C LEU A 518 23.14 -18.88 -31.02
N GLY A 519 23.52 -20.01 -31.61
CA GLY A 519 24.70 -20.10 -32.51
C GLY A 519 24.51 -19.30 -33.81
N GLU A 520 23.32 -19.27 -34.37
CA GLU A 520 23.00 -18.47 -35.58
C GLU A 520 22.99 -16.96 -35.27
N GLU A 521 22.50 -16.54 -34.09
CA GLU A 521 22.48 -15.13 -33.62
C GLU A 521 23.90 -14.58 -33.29
N ARG A 522 24.88 -15.45 -33.12
CA ARG A 522 26.28 -15.12 -32.73
C ARG A 522 26.94 -14.07 -33.65
N SER A 523 26.61 -14.03 -34.91
CA SER A 523 27.22 -13.10 -35.86
C SER A 523 26.88 -11.63 -35.61
N GLY A 524 25.83 -11.33 -34.85
CA GLY A 524 25.36 -9.98 -34.56
C GLY A 524 25.19 -9.65 -33.10
N LYS A 525 25.36 -10.64 -32.19
CA LYS A 525 25.08 -10.47 -30.76
C LYS A 525 26.17 -11.02 -29.86
N THR A 526 26.29 -10.42 -28.69
CA THR A 526 27.15 -10.93 -27.60
C THR A 526 26.28 -11.62 -26.59
N VAL A 527 26.67 -12.80 -26.13
CA VAL A 527 25.85 -13.63 -25.23
C VAL A 527 26.65 -13.99 -23.98
N VAL A 528 26.06 -13.77 -22.81
CA VAL A 528 26.53 -14.38 -21.56
C VAL A 528 25.53 -15.46 -21.17
N LEU A 529 26.02 -16.70 -21.06
CA LEU A 529 25.20 -17.87 -20.82
C LEU A 529 25.58 -18.54 -19.51
N VAL A 530 24.67 -18.49 -18.54
CA VAL A 530 24.82 -19.21 -17.28
C VAL A 530 24.15 -20.57 -17.40
N SER A 531 24.86 -21.66 -17.14
CA SER A 531 24.29 -23.00 -17.08
C SER A 531 25.16 -23.94 -16.25
N HIS A 532 24.54 -24.98 -15.73
CA HIS A 532 25.22 -26.11 -15.11
C HIS A 532 25.36 -27.33 -16.05
N ARG A 533 24.75 -27.24 -17.26
CA ARG A 533 24.79 -28.33 -18.27
C ARG A 533 25.98 -28.18 -19.20
N GLN A 534 26.75 -29.27 -19.36
CA GLN A 534 27.90 -29.28 -20.29
C GLN A 534 27.47 -29.14 -21.76
N SER A 535 26.27 -29.66 -22.12
CA SER A 535 25.72 -29.50 -23.48
C SER A 535 25.55 -28.03 -23.85
N THR A 536 25.01 -27.23 -22.93
CA THR A 536 24.76 -25.81 -23.11
C THR A 536 26.10 -25.02 -23.27
N MET A 537 27.16 -25.45 -22.59
CA MET A 537 28.47 -24.78 -22.66
C MET A 537 29.23 -25.04 -23.98
N ARG A 538 28.82 -25.99 -24.81
CA ARG A 538 29.47 -26.27 -26.10
C ARG A 538 29.38 -25.12 -27.10
N VAL A 539 28.42 -24.21 -26.94
CA VAL A 539 28.28 -23.04 -27.81
C VAL A 539 29.12 -21.85 -27.36
N ALA A 540 29.73 -21.90 -26.17
CA ALA A 540 30.55 -20.84 -25.62
C ALA A 540 31.96 -20.83 -26.21
N ASP A 541 32.46 -19.63 -26.52
CA ASP A 541 33.87 -19.41 -26.96
C ASP A 541 34.83 -19.45 -25.78
N THR A 542 34.39 -18.94 -24.64
CA THR A 542 35.13 -18.89 -23.38
C THR A 542 34.20 -19.30 -22.24
N VAL A 543 34.72 -20.11 -21.33
CA VAL A 543 33.96 -20.55 -20.16
C VAL A 543 34.71 -20.15 -18.89
N TYR A 544 34.03 -19.42 -18.03
CA TYR A 544 34.48 -19.08 -16.69
C TYR A 544 33.81 -19.97 -15.65
N SER A 545 34.56 -20.40 -14.63
CA SER A 545 34.02 -21.15 -13.49
C SER A 545 33.91 -20.22 -12.28
N VAL A 546 32.74 -20.24 -11.64
CA VAL A 546 32.48 -19.49 -10.39
C VAL A 546 32.33 -20.48 -9.24
N GLU A 547 33.30 -20.50 -8.33
CA GLU A 547 33.28 -21.34 -7.14
C GLU A 547 33.41 -20.49 -5.88
N TYR A 548 32.48 -20.65 -4.92
CA TYR A 548 32.48 -19.89 -3.67
C TYR A 548 32.64 -18.38 -3.85
N GLY A 549 31.98 -17.82 -4.88
CA GLY A 549 32.03 -16.38 -5.17
C GLY A 549 33.32 -15.90 -5.80
N ARG A 550 34.22 -16.79 -6.19
CA ARG A 550 35.48 -16.50 -6.93
C ARG A 550 35.40 -17.06 -8.33
N MET A 551 36.08 -16.41 -9.25
CA MET A 551 36.12 -16.81 -10.66
C MET A 551 37.48 -17.37 -11.04
N SER A 552 37.48 -18.45 -11.83
CA SER A 552 38.65 -19.08 -12.44
C SER A 552 38.42 -19.32 -13.92
#